data_11d9dc36c54d6d2ae257d2df79a8bd1b
#
_entry.id   11d9dc36c54d6d2ae257d2df79a8bd1b
#
_cell.length_a   1.000
_cell.length_b   1.000
_cell.length_c   1.000
_cell.angle_alpha   90.00
_cell.angle_beta   90.00
_cell.angle_gamma   90.00
#
_symmetry.space_group_name_H-M   'P 1'
#
loop_
_entity.id
_entity.type
_entity.pdbx_description
1 polymer ?
#
loop_
_entity_poly.entity_id
_entity_poly.type
_entity_poly.pdbx_seq_one_letter_code
_entity_poly.pdbx_strand_id
1 'polypeptide(L)'
;MKSHSLSQRIIFLTITVLFVFTSSSYAKSKDKDRWNEKYDTEVYLFGEKPIPFLTDNIHILPKGKALDVAMGEGRNGVYLAAQGFDVTGLDISEKGLEKAHVLAAKNNVTIKTKVVDLESIQFEPNSYDLILCTYYMDRGLYKKFRDALKPGGMLLIETYNIDYLKYRRFNAKWALN
;
A
#
# COMPACT_ATOMS: atom_id res chain seq x y z
N MET A 1 -22.71 -26.91 46.22
CA MET A 1 -22.48 -26.84 44.76
C MET A 1 -23.28 -25.67 44.23
N LYS A 2 -22.60 -24.54 43.91
CA LYS A 2 -23.27 -23.34 43.38
C LYS A 2 -23.11 -23.34 41.85
N SER A 3 -24.22 -23.46 41.13
CA SER A 3 -24.28 -23.32 39.68
C SER A 3 -24.03 -21.86 39.30
N HIS A 4 -22.88 -21.57 38.75
CA HIS A 4 -22.68 -20.27 38.08
C HIS A 4 -23.49 -20.25 36.79
N SER A 5 -24.42 -19.29 36.70
CA SER A 5 -25.40 -19.24 35.65
C SER A 5 -24.76 -18.99 34.27
N LEU A 6 -25.36 -19.58 33.24
CA LEU A 6 -24.96 -19.49 31.84
C LEU A 6 -24.80 -18.03 31.34
N SER A 7 -25.49 -17.09 31.99
CA SER A 7 -25.46 -15.66 31.69
C SER A 7 -24.10 -15.01 31.95
N GLN A 8 -23.37 -15.43 32.98
CA GLN A 8 -22.03 -14.88 33.33
C GLN A 8 -20.95 -15.31 32.32
N ARG A 9 -21.09 -16.49 31.72
CA ARG A 9 -20.13 -16.97 30.67
C ARG A 9 -20.33 -16.26 29.34
N ILE A 10 -21.56 -15.89 28.99
CA ILE A 10 -21.88 -15.15 27.75
C ILE A 10 -21.35 -13.72 27.82
N ILE A 11 -21.45 -13.06 28.98
CA ILE A 11 -20.96 -11.69 29.18
C ILE A 11 -19.42 -11.63 29.06
N PHE A 12 -18.70 -12.63 29.58
CA PHE A 12 -17.23 -12.68 29.44
C PHE A 12 -16.76 -12.90 28.00
N LEU A 13 -17.49 -13.71 27.22
CA LEU A 13 -17.15 -13.99 25.83
C LEU A 13 -17.40 -12.78 24.94
N THR A 14 -18.46 -12.03 25.17
CA THR A 14 -18.79 -10.82 24.42
C THR A 14 -17.83 -9.67 24.68
N ILE A 15 -17.33 -9.50 25.91
CA ILE A 15 -16.35 -8.47 26.25
C ILE A 15 -14.99 -8.76 25.59
N THR A 16 -14.57 -10.02 25.52
CA THR A 16 -13.27 -10.40 24.89
C THR A 16 -13.31 -10.17 23.37
N VAL A 17 -14.43 -10.46 22.72
CA VAL A 17 -14.60 -10.23 21.27
C VAL A 17 -14.65 -8.73 20.94
N LEU A 18 -15.32 -7.91 21.80
CA LEU A 18 -15.39 -6.45 21.60
C LEU A 18 -14.01 -5.78 21.75
N PHE A 19 -13.14 -6.27 22.64
CA PHE A 19 -11.81 -5.70 22.87
C PHE A 19 -10.83 -5.95 21.70
N VAL A 20 -10.95 -7.09 21.01
CA VAL A 20 -10.12 -7.41 19.84
C VAL A 20 -10.50 -6.54 18.64
N PHE A 21 -11.79 -6.26 18.42
CA PHE A 21 -12.24 -5.39 17.33
C PHE A 21 -11.85 -3.92 17.53
N THR A 22 -11.88 -3.42 18.77
CA THR A 22 -11.53 -2.02 19.06
C THR A 22 -10.03 -1.73 18.91
N SER A 23 -9.16 -2.68 19.23
CA SER A 23 -7.71 -2.50 19.09
C SER A 23 -7.25 -2.47 17.63
N SER A 24 -7.84 -3.27 16.77
CA SER A 24 -7.51 -3.27 15.32
C SER A 24 -7.96 -1.97 14.64
N SER A 25 -9.18 -1.50 14.91
CA SER A 25 -9.68 -0.24 14.36
C SER A 25 -8.88 0.98 14.83
N TYR A 26 -8.44 0.99 16.08
CA TYR A 26 -7.63 2.08 16.64
C TYR A 26 -6.22 2.12 16.03
N ALA A 27 -5.59 0.97 15.81
CA ALA A 27 -4.28 0.90 15.16
C ALA A 27 -4.34 1.37 13.69
N LYS A 28 -5.39 1.00 12.96
CA LYS A 28 -5.64 1.43 11.57
C LYS A 28 -5.85 2.93 11.43
N SER A 29 -6.64 3.52 12.33
CA SER A 29 -6.82 4.98 12.40
C SER A 29 -5.48 5.69 12.61
N LYS A 30 -4.66 5.19 13.52
CA LYS A 30 -3.36 5.78 13.84
C LYS A 30 -2.36 5.75 12.68
N ASP A 31 -2.34 4.71 11.84
CA ASP A 31 -1.47 4.66 10.67
C ASP A 31 -1.93 5.63 9.60
N LYS A 32 -3.23 5.75 9.36
CA LYS A 32 -3.81 6.73 8.46
C LYS A 32 -3.46 8.16 8.88
N ASP A 33 -3.70 8.50 10.16
CA ASP A 33 -3.43 9.83 10.70
C ASP A 33 -1.94 10.16 10.59
N ARG A 34 -1.06 9.22 10.93
CA ARG A 34 0.39 9.36 10.82
C ARG A 34 0.86 9.65 9.40
N TRP A 35 0.31 8.95 8.40
CA TRP A 35 0.68 9.18 7.01
C TRP A 35 0.07 10.47 6.45
N ASN A 36 -1.16 10.80 6.83
CA ASN A 36 -1.76 12.08 6.50
C ASN A 36 -0.90 13.24 7.03
N GLU A 37 -0.49 13.20 8.32
CA GLU A 37 0.39 14.22 8.91
C GLU A 37 1.73 14.32 8.16
N LYS A 38 2.34 13.21 7.78
CA LYS A 38 3.60 13.22 7.04
C LYS A 38 3.50 13.81 5.65
N TYR A 39 2.38 13.61 4.96
CA TYR A 39 2.17 14.13 3.61
C TYR A 39 1.53 15.52 3.59
N ASP A 40 1.04 16.03 4.72
CA ASP A 40 0.46 17.37 4.84
C ASP A 40 1.56 18.46 4.87
N THR A 41 2.34 18.52 3.81
CA THR A 41 3.46 19.42 3.59
C THR A 41 3.46 19.91 2.14
N GLU A 42 4.03 21.08 1.88
CA GLU A 42 4.17 21.59 0.51
C GLU A 42 5.18 20.78 -0.31
N VAL A 43 6.22 20.29 0.35
CA VAL A 43 7.30 19.51 -0.30
C VAL A 43 6.92 18.05 -0.41
N TYR A 44 7.24 17.41 -1.53
CA TYR A 44 7.11 15.97 -1.70
C TYR A 44 8.13 15.22 -0.83
N LEU A 45 7.65 14.45 0.13
CA LEU A 45 8.47 13.76 1.13
C LEU A 45 9.52 12.83 0.52
N PHE A 46 9.15 12.16 -0.58
CA PHE A 46 10.04 11.24 -1.30
C PHE A 46 10.44 11.77 -2.69
N GLY A 47 10.20 13.06 -2.94
CA GLY A 47 10.44 13.70 -4.23
C GLY A 47 9.42 13.32 -5.30
N GLU A 48 9.50 13.97 -6.44
CA GLU A 48 8.58 13.81 -7.58
C GLU A 48 9.10 12.81 -8.63
N LYS A 49 10.40 12.48 -8.59
CA LYS A 49 11.01 11.58 -9.58
C LYS A 49 10.72 10.11 -9.25
N PRO A 50 10.42 9.27 -10.25
CA PRO A 50 10.28 7.84 -10.06
C PRO A 50 11.59 7.22 -9.56
N ILE A 51 11.48 6.02 -8.98
CA ILE A 51 12.65 5.27 -8.56
C ILE A 51 13.49 4.84 -9.80
N PRO A 52 14.83 4.84 -9.73
CA PRO A 52 15.68 4.44 -10.84
C PRO A 52 15.39 3.02 -11.33
N PHE A 53 15.14 2.08 -10.43
CA PHE A 53 14.84 0.70 -10.81
C PHE A 53 13.59 0.61 -11.74
N LEU A 54 12.57 1.45 -11.53
CA LEU A 54 11.41 1.50 -12.42
C LEU A 54 11.77 2.10 -13.78
N THR A 55 12.52 3.20 -13.82
CA THR A 55 12.89 3.86 -15.07
C THR A 55 13.79 2.99 -15.94
N ASP A 56 14.75 2.30 -15.33
CA ASP A 56 15.71 1.45 -16.02
C ASP A 56 15.05 0.21 -16.63
N ASN A 57 13.95 -0.26 -16.02
CA ASN A 57 13.25 -1.48 -16.45
C ASN A 57 11.94 -1.21 -17.18
N ILE A 58 11.54 0.03 -17.41
CA ILE A 58 10.24 0.38 -18.01
C ILE A 58 9.99 -0.30 -19.37
N HIS A 59 11.05 -0.54 -20.14
CA HIS A 59 11.00 -1.12 -21.48
C HIS A 59 10.60 -2.60 -21.52
N ILE A 60 10.74 -3.32 -20.41
CA ILE A 60 10.36 -4.74 -20.29
C ILE A 60 9.00 -4.93 -19.59
N LEU A 61 8.43 -3.89 -18.99
CA LEU A 61 7.17 -4.01 -18.27
C LEU A 61 5.97 -4.13 -19.22
N PRO A 62 5.07 -5.09 -18.97
CA PRO A 62 3.88 -5.29 -19.80
C PRO A 62 2.94 -4.10 -19.67
N LYS A 63 2.69 -3.40 -20.78
CA LYS A 63 1.77 -2.26 -20.81
C LYS A 63 0.33 -2.71 -20.62
N GLY A 64 -0.47 -1.86 -19.99
CA GLY A 64 -1.87 -2.13 -19.72
C GLY A 64 -2.30 -1.55 -18.37
N LYS A 65 -3.09 -2.30 -17.62
CA LYS A 65 -3.54 -1.89 -16.28
C LYS A 65 -2.43 -2.08 -15.26
N ALA A 66 -2.02 -0.99 -14.63
CA ALA A 66 -1.02 -0.99 -13.57
C ALA A 66 -1.66 -0.64 -12.21
N LEU A 67 -1.26 -1.37 -11.18
CA LEU A 67 -1.61 -1.10 -9.79
C LEU A 67 -0.38 -0.61 -9.05
N ASP A 68 -0.42 0.62 -8.51
CA ASP A 68 0.62 1.16 -7.64
C ASP A 68 0.16 1.06 -6.18
N VAL A 69 0.77 0.12 -5.44
CA VAL A 69 0.38 -0.26 -4.08
C VAL A 69 1.21 0.52 -3.06
N ALA A 70 0.55 1.16 -2.10
CA ALA A 70 1.14 2.14 -1.20
C ALA A 70 1.80 3.30 -1.99
N MET A 71 1.02 3.87 -2.90
CA MET A 71 1.45 4.85 -3.90
C MET A 71 2.03 6.13 -3.27
N GLY A 72 1.58 6.51 -2.07
CA GLY A 72 1.93 7.78 -1.42
C GLY A 72 1.58 8.99 -2.30
N GLU A 73 2.58 9.84 -2.54
CA GLU A 73 2.46 11.08 -3.33
C GLU A 73 2.56 10.85 -4.85
N GLY A 74 2.59 9.59 -5.31
CA GLY A 74 2.34 9.22 -6.71
C GLY A 74 3.54 9.23 -7.65
N ARG A 75 4.77 9.45 -7.20
CA ARG A 75 5.95 9.61 -8.09
C ARG A 75 6.11 8.48 -9.11
N ASN A 76 5.87 7.22 -8.73
CA ASN A 76 6.00 6.07 -9.60
C ASN A 76 4.76 5.87 -10.49
N GLY A 77 3.56 5.92 -9.90
CA GLY A 77 2.31 5.76 -10.63
C GLY A 77 2.08 6.84 -11.67
N VAL A 78 2.41 8.10 -11.36
CA VAL A 78 2.34 9.21 -12.33
C VAL A 78 3.33 9.00 -13.48
N TYR A 79 4.54 8.53 -13.18
CA TYR A 79 5.49 8.16 -14.24
C TYR A 79 4.96 7.03 -15.12
N LEU A 80 4.38 5.96 -14.53
CA LEU A 80 3.75 4.88 -15.31
C LEU A 80 2.63 5.42 -16.21
N ALA A 81 1.78 6.32 -15.70
CA ALA A 81 0.74 6.96 -16.51
C ALA A 81 1.33 7.76 -17.67
N ALA A 82 2.43 8.50 -17.46
CA ALA A 82 3.16 9.19 -18.53
C ALA A 82 3.79 8.24 -19.57
N GLN A 83 4.05 6.99 -19.17
CA GLN A 83 4.49 5.93 -20.09
C GLN A 83 3.33 5.18 -20.76
N GLY A 84 2.07 5.61 -20.55
CA GLY A 84 0.88 5.06 -21.20
C GLY A 84 0.23 3.86 -20.51
N PHE A 85 0.48 3.66 -19.23
CA PHE A 85 -0.25 2.67 -18.42
C PHE A 85 -1.58 3.23 -17.92
N ASP A 86 -2.62 2.38 -17.78
CA ASP A 86 -3.87 2.71 -17.06
C ASP A 86 -3.64 2.46 -15.57
N VAL A 87 -3.29 3.52 -14.83
CA VAL A 87 -2.82 3.43 -13.45
C VAL A 87 -3.95 3.58 -12.45
N THR A 88 -4.01 2.63 -11.52
CA THR A 88 -4.75 2.76 -10.26
C THR A 88 -3.78 2.76 -9.09
N GLY A 89 -3.81 3.81 -8.28
CA GLY A 89 -2.99 3.93 -7.08
C GLY A 89 -3.80 3.68 -5.81
N LEU A 90 -3.20 2.97 -4.87
CA LEU A 90 -3.77 2.67 -3.57
C LEU A 90 -2.89 3.22 -2.46
N ASP A 91 -3.47 3.92 -1.52
CA ASP A 91 -2.79 4.35 -0.29
C ASP A 91 -3.78 4.47 0.86
N ILE A 92 -3.30 4.45 2.10
CA ILE A 92 -4.11 4.71 3.29
C ILE A 92 -4.32 6.20 3.52
N SER A 93 -3.42 7.05 2.97
CA SER A 93 -3.40 8.50 3.16
C SER A 93 -4.15 9.21 2.04
N GLU A 94 -5.19 9.93 2.40
CA GLU A 94 -5.86 10.87 1.49
C GLU A 94 -4.91 12.00 1.05
N LYS A 95 -4.09 12.52 1.97
CA LYS A 95 -3.13 13.60 1.68
C LYS A 95 -2.07 13.19 0.67
N GLY A 96 -1.57 11.94 0.77
CA GLY A 96 -0.67 11.38 -0.25
C GLY A 96 -1.33 11.34 -1.62
N LEU A 97 -2.56 10.82 -1.69
CA LEU A 97 -3.30 10.71 -2.95
C LEU A 97 -3.71 12.07 -3.53
N GLU A 98 -4.05 13.07 -2.69
CA GLU A 98 -4.28 14.45 -3.14
C GLU A 98 -3.03 14.98 -3.87
N LYS A 99 -1.84 14.81 -3.30
CA LYS A 99 -0.56 15.21 -3.91
C LYS A 99 -0.25 14.42 -5.17
N ALA A 100 -0.60 13.13 -5.20
CA ALA A 100 -0.47 12.31 -6.41
C ALA A 100 -1.31 12.86 -7.57
N HIS A 101 -2.52 13.34 -7.33
CA HIS A 101 -3.34 14.02 -8.34
C HIS A 101 -2.74 15.35 -8.79
N VAL A 102 -2.18 16.15 -7.88
CA VAL A 102 -1.47 17.38 -8.24
C VAL A 102 -0.26 17.08 -9.13
N LEU A 103 0.52 16.05 -8.78
CA LEU A 103 1.66 15.60 -9.59
C LEU A 103 1.22 15.08 -10.96
N ALA A 104 0.12 14.33 -11.04
CA ALA A 104 -0.44 13.85 -12.30
C ALA A 104 -0.86 15.01 -13.21
N ALA A 105 -1.56 16.01 -12.68
CA ALA A 105 -1.94 17.21 -13.42
C ALA A 105 -0.71 17.99 -13.94
N LYS A 106 0.32 18.15 -13.10
CA LYS A 106 1.59 18.78 -13.48
C LYS A 106 2.28 18.07 -14.65
N ASN A 107 2.11 16.74 -14.76
CA ASN A 107 2.67 15.91 -15.82
C ASN A 107 1.69 15.68 -16.99
N ASN A 108 0.53 16.35 -17.02
CA ASN A 108 -0.51 16.20 -18.02
C ASN A 108 -1.01 14.75 -18.22
N VAL A 109 -1.11 14.00 -17.13
CA VAL A 109 -1.64 12.63 -17.12
C VAL A 109 -2.79 12.48 -16.13
N THR A 110 -3.54 11.40 -16.28
CA THR A 110 -4.63 11.03 -15.38
C THR A 110 -4.31 9.70 -14.70
N ILE A 111 -4.60 9.62 -13.41
CA ILE A 111 -4.52 8.41 -12.60
C ILE A 111 -5.84 8.20 -11.85
N LYS A 112 -6.17 6.96 -11.55
CA LYS A 112 -7.24 6.60 -10.63
C LYS A 112 -6.62 6.34 -9.26
N THR A 113 -7.28 6.76 -8.19
CA THR A 113 -6.79 6.48 -6.83
C THR A 113 -7.89 5.96 -5.93
N LYS A 114 -7.53 5.22 -4.91
CA LYS A 114 -8.45 4.74 -3.89
C LYS A 114 -7.78 4.74 -2.51
N VAL A 115 -8.42 5.38 -1.55
CA VAL A 115 -8.02 5.30 -0.14
C VAL A 115 -8.40 3.92 0.40
N VAL A 116 -7.41 3.14 0.80
CA VAL A 116 -7.63 1.78 1.30
C VAL A 116 -6.62 1.41 2.37
N ASP A 117 -7.05 0.54 3.27
CA ASP A 117 -6.16 -0.19 4.15
C ASP A 117 -5.75 -1.51 3.47
N LEU A 118 -4.47 -1.63 3.14
CA LEU A 118 -3.92 -2.77 2.42
C LEU A 118 -3.98 -4.09 3.21
N GLU A 119 -4.07 -4.05 4.54
CA GLU A 119 -4.21 -5.26 5.36
C GLU A 119 -5.52 -5.98 5.06
N SER A 120 -6.60 -5.22 4.79
CA SER A 120 -7.94 -5.75 4.54
C SER A 120 -8.34 -5.87 3.07
N ILE A 121 -7.46 -5.44 2.14
CA ILE A 121 -7.80 -5.37 0.72
C ILE A 121 -7.94 -6.75 0.08
N GLN A 122 -8.88 -6.83 -0.85
CA GLN A 122 -8.98 -7.91 -1.83
C GLN A 122 -8.81 -7.31 -3.23
N PHE A 123 -8.08 -8.00 -4.08
CA PHE A 123 -7.89 -7.60 -5.48
C PHE A 123 -8.73 -8.49 -6.38
N GLU A 124 -9.20 -7.91 -7.49
CA GLU A 124 -9.86 -8.70 -8.54
C GLU A 124 -8.84 -9.63 -9.19
N PRO A 125 -9.13 -10.93 -9.29
CA PRO A 125 -8.22 -11.89 -9.93
C PRO A 125 -7.95 -11.56 -11.41
N ASN A 126 -6.75 -11.87 -11.89
CA ASN A 126 -6.35 -11.72 -13.30
C ASN A 126 -6.67 -10.34 -13.89
N SER A 127 -6.50 -9.27 -13.13
CA SER A 127 -6.95 -7.93 -13.50
C SER A 127 -5.85 -6.99 -13.93
N TYR A 128 -4.60 -7.20 -13.50
CA TYR A 128 -3.50 -6.28 -13.71
C TYR A 128 -2.40 -6.88 -14.58
N ASP A 129 -1.87 -6.05 -15.47
CA ASP A 129 -0.70 -6.37 -16.28
C ASP A 129 0.59 -6.11 -15.50
N LEU A 130 0.58 -5.07 -14.63
CA LEU A 130 1.68 -4.71 -13.74
C LEU A 130 1.16 -4.43 -12.34
N ILE A 131 1.83 -4.96 -11.33
CA ILE A 131 1.68 -4.51 -9.94
C ILE A 131 3.03 -3.96 -9.48
N LEU A 132 3.03 -2.73 -8.97
CA LEU A 132 4.17 -2.05 -8.39
C LEU A 132 3.95 -1.89 -6.89
N CYS A 133 4.97 -2.21 -6.07
CA CYS A 133 4.94 -1.99 -4.62
C CYS A 133 6.33 -1.55 -4.17
N THR A 134 6.46 -0.29 -3.72
CA THR A 134 7.76 0.27 -3.36
C THR A 134 7.77 0.76 -1.92
N TYR A 135 8.81 0.34 -1.16
CA TYR A 135 9.04 0.74 0.23
C TYR A 135 7.88 0.44 1.20
N TYR A 136 6.97 -0.43 0.79
CA TYR A 136 5.94 -1.04 1.63
C TYR A 136 6.12 -2.56 1.64
N MET A 137 6.18 -3.15 2.83
CA MET A 137 6.43 -4.58 3.00
C MET A 137 5.34 -5.22 3.83
N ASP A 138 4.50 -6.01 3.16
CA ASP A 138 3.59 -6.96 3.78
C ASP A 138 3.61 -8.28 2.99
N ARG A 139 4.20 -9.31 3.59
CA ARG A 139 4.31 -10.63 2.95
C ARG A 139 2.95 -11.29 2.71
N GLY A 140 1.91 -10.92 3.45
CA GLY A 140 0.53 -11.36 3.25
C GLY A 140 -0.05 -10.93 1.90
N LEU A 141 0.48 -9.85 1.30
CA LEU A 141 0.03 -9.36 0.01
C LEU A 141 0.59 -10.17 -1.18
N TYR A 142 1.70 -10.88 -1.04
CA TYR A 142 2.35 -11.54 -2.19
C TYR A 142 1.46 -12.56 -2.88
N LYS A 143 0.71 -13.35 -2.09
CA LYS A 143 -0.27 -14.28 -2.65
C LYS A 143 -1.40 -13.52 -3.36
N LYS A 144 -1.88 -12.44 -2.77
CA LYS A 144 -2.95 -11.60 -3.36
C LYS A 144 -2.46 -10.94 -4.66
N PHE A 145 -1.20 -10.47 -4.71
CA PHE A 145 -0.61 -9.91 -5.94
C PHE A 145 -0.52 -10.93 -7.06
N ARG A 146 -0.01 -12.15 -6.76
CA ARG A 146 0.04 -13.23 -7.74
C ARG A 146 -1.33 -13.55 -8.31
N ASP A 147 -2.34 -13.63 -7.45
CA ASP A 147 -3.70 -14.02 -7.88
C ASP A 147 -4.39 -12.86 -8.66
N ALA A 148 -3.99 -11.61 -8.45
CA ALA A 148 -4.49 -10.42 -9.14
C ALA A 148 -3.80 -10.16 -10.49
N LEU A 149 -2.59 -10.67 -10.68
CA LEU A 149 -1.87 -10.55 -11.95
C LEU A 149 -2.51 -11.42 -13.03
N LYS A 150 -2.59 -10.88 -14.24
CA LYS A 150 -2.92 -11.64 -15.44
C LYS A 150 -1.82 -12.66 -15.77
N PRO A 151 -2.10 -13.71 -16.54
CA PRO A 151 -1.06 -14.52 -17.16
C PRO A 151 -0.09 -13.64 -17.96
N GLY A 152 1.22 -13.73 -17.66
CA GLY A 152 2.24 -12.86 -18.24
C GLY A 152 2.38 -11.48 -17.59
N GLY A 153 1.55 -11.15 -16.61
CA GLY A 153 1.67 -9.93 -15.80
C GLY A 153 2.92 -9.96 -14.92
N MET A 154 3.42 -8.79 -14.56
CA MET A 154 4.65 -8.65 -13.78
C MET A 154 4.41 -7.97 -12.43
N LEU A 155 5.15 -8.42 -11.41
CA LEU A 155 5.24 -7.78 -10.11
C LEU A 155 6.62 -7.12 -9.98
N LEU A 156 6.64 -5.80 -9.75
CA LEU A 156 7.84 -5.04 -9.44
C LEU A 156 7.81 -4.63 -7.96
N ILE A 157 8.80 -5.09 -7.21
CA ILE A 157 8.98 -4.73 -5.80
C ILE A 157 10.36 -4.13 -5.60
N GLU A 158 10.40 -2.98 -4.93
CA GLU A 158 11.63 -2.40 -4.41
C GLU A 158 11.43 -2.06 -2.93
N THR A 159 12.33 -2.55 -2.08
CA THR A 159 12.36 -2.19 -0.66
C THR A 159 13.75 -2.39 -0.08
N TYR A 160 13.92 -2.00 1.17
CA TYR A 160 15.19 -2.20 1.89
C TYR A 160 15.42 -3.69 2.20
N ASN A 161 16.66 -4.14 2.06
CA ASN A 161 17.08 -5.44 2.57
C ASN A 161 17.52 -5.33 4.05
N ILE A 162 17.75 -6.46 4.70
CA ILE A 162 18.13 -6.50 6.12
C ILE A 162 19.48 -5.81 6.38
N ASP A 163 20.38 -5.80 5.41
CA ASP A 163 21.69 -5.15 5.54
C ASP A 163 21.60 -3.64 5.68
N TYR A 164 20.49 -3.02 5.25
CA TYR A 164 20.26 -1.59 5.42
C TYR A 164 20.22 -1.16 6.88
N LEU A 165 19.90 -2.08 7.80
CA LEU A 165 19.96 -1.83 9.25
C LEU A 165 21.36 -1.45 9.74
N LYS A 166 22.42 -1.80 9.01
CA LYS A 166 23.81 -1.40 9.31
C LYS A 166 24.02 0.10 9.14
N TYR A 167 23.19 0.75 8.32
CA TYR A 167 23.34 2.16 7.95
C TYR A 167 22.27 3.06 8.58
N ARG A 168 21.06 2.53 8.82
CA ARG A 168 19.96 3.29 9.42
C ARG A 168 19.10 2.40 10.34
N ARG A 169 18.56 3.03 11.40
CA ARG A 169 17.59 2.37 12.27
C ARG A 169 16.22 2.37 11.60
N PHE A 170 15.71 1.20 11.26
CA PHE A 170 14.31 0.99 10.87
C PHE A 170 13.85 -0.39 11.33
N ASN A 171 12.54 -0.65 11.28
CA ASN A 171 12.00 -1.92 11.74
C ASN A 171 12.32 -3.04 10.73
N ALA A 172 13.08 -4.06 11.16
CA ALA A 172 13.51 -5.18 10.32
C ALA A 172 12.36 -5.96 9.67
N LYS A 173 11.15 -5.92 10.24
CA LYS A 173 9.95 -6.57 9.63
C LYS A 173 9.62 -6.02 8.24
N TRP A 174 10.10 -4.82 7.91
CA TRP A 174 9.86 -4.15 6.62
C TRP A 174 11.00 -4.34 5.61
N ALA A 175 11.97 -5.19 5.95
CA ALA A 175 13.06 -5.52 5.04
C ALA A 175 12.88 -6.89 4.38
N LEU A 176 13.48 -7.07 3.22
CA LEU A 176 13.70 -8.38 2.61
C LEU A 176 14.89 -9.08 3.31
N ASN A 177 14.74 -10.36 3.58
CA ASN A 177 15.83 -11.24 4.06
C ASN A 177 16.60 -11.78 2.87
#